data_60a8ac01cff040c75ca0c6a09b21f823
#
_entry.id   60a8ac01cff040c75ca0c6a09b21f823
#
_cell.length_a   1.000
_cell.length_b   1.000
_cell.length_c   1.000
_cell.angle_alpha   90.00
_cell.angle_beta   90.00
_cell.angle_gamma   90.00
#
_symmetry.space_group_name_H-M   'P 1'
#
loop_
_entity.id
_entity.type
_entity.pdbx_description
1 polymer ?
#
loop_
_entity_poly.entity_id
_entity_poly.type
_entity_poly.pdbx_seq_one_letter_code
_entity_poly.pdbx_strand_id
1 'polypeptide(L)'
;MKQKVISTMLLLSMGATLLAGCGSTAGNGKEGGAGASNAEEGKVINIYSWNDEFRTRVEAVYPEVKETSKDGTITYLKDGTEIHWVVNPNQDGVYQQKLDEALSKQADAAADDKVDLFLSETDYVFKYTDKDADVAMPLKDLGIDCDKEFADQFDFTRKTASDSDGVQRGSTWQCCPGLLVYRRDIAKDVFGTDDPEAIGEKTKDWDTLKAAAAELKAKGYYTLSSYADTFRLYGNSIDNSWVQPGADEVVVDKKITNWVDDSKEWLDAGYVDAKIKGQFNDDWNKAMGSQSKVFAFLFPAWGIDFTLAPNWDGAEGSWAVTTPPQNYNWGGSYLHAATGTDNPKHVKDIILALTANKDNLLKISKDYSDFTNTKSGMKEAAKDDSFASDFLGGQNPFAYFEPVAENIKIAPLSAYDQGCVELIQNSFSDYLQGKVDYDKAKKNFETAIKERYPDIEKVTWPK
;
A
#
# COMPACT_ATOMS: atom_id res chain seq x y z
N MET A 1 -33.16 -1.74 -0.37
CA MET A 1 -32.65 -3.11 -0.53
C MET A 1 -31.22 -3.01 -1.08
N LYS A 2 -30.27 -2.41 -0.36
CA LYS A 2 -28.86 -2.25 -0.83
C LYS A 2 -27.84 -2.36 0.32
N GLN A 3 -28.12 -3.20 1.30
CA GLN A 3 -27.24 -3.42 2.47
C GLN A 3 -26.41 -4.73 2.38
N LYS A 4 -26.18 -5.29 1.17
CA LYS A 4 -25.73 -6.69 1.09
C LYS A 4 -24.27 -6.91 0.70
N VAL A 5 -23.54 -5.93 0.15
CA VAL A 5 -22.22 -6.23 -0.42
C VAL A 5 -21.16 -6.48 0.66
N ILE A 6 -21.18 -5.72 1.75
CA ILE A 6 -20.17 -5.87 2.82
C ILE A 6 -20.51 -7.03 3.76
N SER A 7 -21.81 -7.28 4.01
CA SER A 7 -22.25 -8.44 4.81
C SER A 7 -21.86 -9.80 4.24
N THR A 8 -21.69 -9.89 2.91
CA THR A 8 -21.39 -11.18 2.27
C THR A 8 -19.90 -11.56 2.38
N MET A 9 -19.00 -10.59 2.49
CA MET A 9 -17.57 -10.88 2.73
C MET A 9 -17.30 -11.33 4.18
N LEU A 10 -18.15 -10.94 5.14
CA LEU A 10 -18.05 -11.32 6.56
C LEU A 10 -18.78 -12.64 6.90
N LEU A 11 -19.64 -13.17 6.00
CA LEU A 11 -20.57 -14.26 6.35
C LEU A 11 -20.17 -15.68 5.86
N LEU A 12 -19.00 -15.88 5.30
CA LEU A 12 -18.56 -17.20 4.80
C LEU A 12 -17.96 -18.16 5.84
N SER A 13 -18.06 -17.84 7.14
CA SER A 13 -17.52 -18.71 8.22
C SER A 13 -18.51 -19.13 9.33
N MET A 14 -19.82 -18.98 9.18
CA MET A 14 -20.74 -19.44 10.23
C MET A 14 -21.62 -20.62 9.80
N GLY A 15 -21.22 -21.82 10.24
CA GLY A 15 -22.07 -23.00 10.38
C GLY A 15 -22.93 -22.92 11.65
N ALA A 16 -24.19 -23.13 11.46
CA ALA A 16 -25.36 -23.13 12.32
C ALA A 16 -25.22 -23.52 13.82
N THR A 17 -25.84 -22.73 14.69
CA THR A 17 -26.70 -23.24 15.76
C THR A 17 -27.79 -22.21 16.12
N LEU A 18 -29.04 -22.61 15.96
CA LEU A 18 -30.26 -21.92 16.41
C LEU A 18 -30.47 -22.15 17.91
N LEU A 19 -30.87 -21.11 18.65
CA LEU A 19 -31.92 -21.24 19.66
C LEU A 19 -32.51 -19.87 20.04
N ALA A 20 -33.82 -19.87 20.21
CA ALA A 20 -34.72 -18.74 20.33
C ALA A 20 -34.78 -18.10 21.75
N GLY A 21 -35.14 -16.81 21.79
CA GLY A 21 -35.56 -16.14 23.01
C GLY A 21 -36.16 -14.76 22.72
N CYS A 22 -37.49 -14.64 22.81
CA CYS A 22 -38.27 -13.42 22.65
C CYS A 22 -38.12 -12.44 23.83
N GLY A 23 -38.16 -11.13 23.52
CA GLY A 23 -38.42 -10.11 24.54
C GLY A 23 -38.43 -8.70 23.97
N SER A 24 -39.62 -8.20 23.65
CA SER A 24 -39.89 -6.84 23.16
C SER A 24 -39.81 -5.80 24.27
N THR A 25 -39.26 -4.62 24.00
CA THR A 25 -39.82 -3.33 24.48
C THR A 25 -39.32 -2.16 23.60
N ALA A 26 -40.27 -1.37 23.15
CA ALA A 26 -40.06 -0.15 22.38
C ALA A 26 -39.65 1.01 23.33
N GLY A 27 -38.77 1.88 22.83
CA GLY A 27 -38.40 3.14 23.51
C GLY A 27 -37.72 4.12 22.60
N ASN A 28 -38.47 5.10 22.27
CA ASN A 28 -38.26 6.41 21.63
C ASN A 28 -36.84 6.91 21.38
N GLY A 29 -36.67 7.46 20.15
CA GLY A 29 -35.50 8.17 19.70
C GLY A 29 -35.18 9.45 20.48
N LYS A 30 -33.90 9.72 20.55
CA LYS A 30 -33.32 11.07 20.68
C LYS A 30 -32.03 11.13 19.85
N GLU A 31 -32.04 12.02 18.91
CA GLU A 31 -30.79 12.52 18.29
C GLU A 31 -29.92 13.12 19.40
N GLY A 32 -28.72 12.60 19.54
CA GLY A 32 -27.70 13.10 20.46
C GLY A 32 -26.37 13.19 19.75
N GLY A 33 -25.96 14.42 19.42
CA GLY A 33 -24.60 14.66 19.00
C GLY A 33 -23.61 14.15 20.03
N ALA A 34 -22.68 13.30 19.63
CA ALA A 34 -21.61 12.77 20.47
C ALA A 34 -20.57 13.88 20.74
N GLY A 35 -20.77 14.57 21.85
CA GLY A 35 -19.67 15.28 22.51
C GLY A 35 -18.78 14.24 23.16
N ALA A 36 -17.43 14.42 23.06
CA ALA A 36 -16.44 13.59 23.70
C ALA A 36 -16.84 13.33 25.18
N SER A 37 -17.21 12.11 25.51
CA SER A 37 -17.55 11.72 26.88
C SER A 37 -16.23 11.68 27.69
N ASN A 38 -16.25 12.22 28.91
CA ASN A 38 -15.24 12.00 29.95
C ASN A 38 -15.29 10.57 30.52
N ALA A 39 -15.41 9.57 29.67
CA ALA A 39 -15.24 8.18 30.08
C ALA A 39 -13.75 7.94 30.35
N GLU A 40 -13.43 7.24 31.43
CA GLU A 40 -12.06 6.76 31.66
C GLU A 40 -11.69 5.85 30.48
N GLU A 41 -10.50 6.10 29.90
CA GLU A 41 -9.98 5.25 28.82
C GLU A 41 -9.64 3.85 29.36
N GLY A 42 -9.63 2.87 28.45
CA GLY A 42 -9.14 1.53 28.71
C GLY A 42 -7.66 1.54 29.15
N LYS A 43 -7.17 0.40 29.55
CA LYS A 43 -5.76 0.22 29.95
C LYS A 43 -4.99 -0.69 28.98
N VAL A 44 -5.69 -1.23 28.01
CA VAL A 44 -5.14 -2.06 26.93
C VAL A 44 -5.52 -1.44 25.60
N ILE A 45 -4.53 -1.19 24.74
CA ILE A 45 -4.70 -0.68 23.39
C ILE A 45 -4.31 -1.81 22.43
N ASN A 46 -5.26 -2.44 21.76
CA ASN A 46 -4.95 -3.47 20.78
C ASN A 46 -4.70 -2.86 19.41
N ILE A 47 -3.46 -3.04 18.91
CA ILE A 47 -3.04 -2.56 17.59
C ILE A 47 -2.82 -3.75 16.66
N TYR A 48 -3.57 -3.79 15.57
CA TYR A 48 -3.48 -4.84 14.55
C TYR A 48 -2.54 -4.43 13.42
N SER A 49 -1.52 -5.25 13.16
CA SER A 49 -0.53 -5.07 12.10
C SER A 49 -0.12 -6.40 11.47
N TRP A 50 0.61 -6.36 10.34
CA TRP A 50 1.09 -7.58 9.66
C TRP A 50 2.56 -7.90 9.91
N ASN A 51 3.30 -6.97 10.51
CA ASN A 51 4.70 -7.11 10.91
C ASN A 51 5.04 -6.12 12.02
N ASP A 52 6.30 -6.08 12.42
CA ASP A 52 6.81 -5.22 13.49
C ASP A 52 7.15 -3.78 13.04
N GLU A 53 6.99 -3.45 11.78
CA GLU A 53 7.37 -2.16 11.25
C GLU A 53 6.71 -1.01 12.02
N PHE A 54 5.39 -1.02 12.14
CA PHE A 54 4.66 0.04 12.84
C PHE A 54 5.05 0.14 14.31
N ARG A 55 5.21 -1.00 15.00
CA ARG A 55 5.69 -1.02 16.39
C ARG A 55 7.02 -0.29 16.55
N THR A 56 7.99 -0.58 15.70
CA THR A 56 9.31 0.06 15.78
C THR A 56 9.25 1.57 15.54
N ARG A 57 8.33 2.04 14.68
CA ARG A 57 8.12 3.49 14.45
C ARG A 57 7.46 4.14 15.67
N VAL A 58 6.45 3.50 16.27
CA VAL A 58 5.84 3.98 17.52
C VAL A 58 6.88 4.09 18.63
N GLU A 59 7.66 3.04 18.84
CA GLU A 59 8.73 3.02 19.86
C GLU A 59 9.79 4.11 19.66
N ALA A 60 10.10 4.44 18.41
CA ALA A 60 11.10 5.45 18.08
C ALA A 60 10.65 6.89 18.35
N VAL A 61 9.35 7.19 18.19
CA VAL A 61 8.89 8.58 18.15
C VAL A 61 7.70 8.90 19.07
N TYR A 62 6.97 7.92 19.58
CA TYR A 62 5.85 8.20 20.49
C TYR A 62 6.37 8.47 21.90
N PRO A 63 6.23 9.71 22.41
CA PRO A 63 6.93 10.12 23.64
C PRO A 63 6.43 9.41 24.90
N GLU A 64 5.23 8.82 24.86
CA GLU A 64 4.66 8.11 26.02
C GLU A 64 5.17 6.68 26.18
N VAL A 65 5.93 6.16 25.23
CA VAL A 65 6.57 4.85 25.36
C VAL A 65 7.54 4.86 26.53
N LYS A 66 7.43 3.86 27.42
CA LYS A 66 8.32 3.62 28.55
C LYS A 66 9.30 2.50 28.25
N GLU A 67 8.80 1.35 27.89
CA GLU A 67 9.57 0.15 27.58
C GLU A 67 8.74 -0.86 26.80
N THR A 68 9.38 -1.81 26.13
CA THR A 68 8.70 -2.92 25.41
C THR A 68 9.12 -4.25 26.03
N SER A 69 8.18 -5.19 26.09
CA SER A 69 8.41 -6.56 26.53
C SER A 69 9.51 -7.23 25.69
N LYS A 70 10.22 -8.21 26.25
CA LYS A 70 11.35 -8.87 25.57
C LYS A 70 10.96 -9.59 24.27
N ASP A 71 9.72 -10.05 24.19
CA ASP A 71 9.18 -10.72 23.02
C ASP A 71 8.53 -9.75 22.00
N GLY A 72 8.51 -8.45 22.33
CA GLY A 72 7.95 -7.42 21.45
C GLY A 72 6.43 -7.41 21.35
N THR A 73 5.72 -8.17 22.18
CA THR A 73 4.25 -8.29 22.09
C THR A 73 3.52 -7.17 22.83
N ILE A 74 4.15 -6.53 23.82
CA ILE A 74 3.54 -5.47 24.62
C ILE A 74 4.52 -4.30 24.74
N THR A 75 4.02 -3.08 24.48
CA THR A 75 4.71 -1.84 24.78
C THR A 75 3.99 -1.13 25.94
N TYR A 76 4.72 -0.87 27.03
CA TYR A 76 4.20 -0.19 28.21
C TYR A 76 4.33 1.32 28.07
N LEU A 77 3.25 2.04 28.35
CA LEU A 77 3.24 3.51 28.40
C LEU A 77 3.55 4.03 29.79
N LYS A 78 3.92 5.31 29.89
CA LYS A 78 4.30 5.97 31.15
C LYS A 78 3.17 6.07 32.16
N ASP A 79 1.93 6.14 31.71
CA ASP A 79 0.73 6.20 32.56
C ASP A 79 0.22 4.82 33.00
N GLY A 80 0.92 3.76 32.60
CA GLY A 80 0.58 2.37 32.93
C GLY A 80 -0.38 1.69 31.94
N THR A 81 -0.73 2.35 30.84
CA THR A 81 -1.46 1.73 29.72
C THR A 81 -0.54 0.81 28.94
N GLU A 82 -1.07 -0.26 28.38
CA GLU A 82 -0.35 -1.27 27.58
C GLU A 82 -0.78 -1.20 26.13
N ILE A 83 0.15 -1.20 25.18
CA ILE A 83 -0.13 -1.45 23.77
C ILE A 83 0.13 -2.93 23.52
N HIS A 84 -0.90 -3.66 23.15
CA HIS A 84 -0.82 -5.06 22.72
C HIS A 84 -0.71 -5.14 21.19
N TRP A 85 0.37 -5.69 20.69
CA TRP A 85 0.64 -5.84 19.26
C TRP A 85 0.07 -7.14 18.74
N VAL A 86 -1.03 -7.06 17.98
CA VAL A 86 -1.69 -8.22 17.36
C VAL A 86 -1.14 -8.38 15.93
N VAL A 87 -0.02 -9.08 15.83
CA VAL A 87 0.71 -9.26 14.56
C VAL A 87 0.25 -10.53 13.85
N ASN A 88 -0.28 -10.38 12.62
CA ASN A 88 -0.65 -11.47 11.75
C ASN A 88 -0.01 -11.25 10.36
N PRO A 89 0.62 -12.25 9.73
CA PRO A 89 1.29 -12.06 8.44
C PRO A 89 0.29 -11.67 7.34
N ASN A 90 0.71 -10.76 6.45
CA ASN A 90 -0.14 -10.32 5.33
C ASN A 90 -0.22 -11.39 4.19
N GLN A 91 0.66 -12.39 4.23
CA GLN A 91 0.69 -13.47 3.25
C GLN A 91 -0.66 -14.20 3.20
N ASP A 92 -1.11 -14.54 2.00
CA ASP A 92 -2.36 -15.27 1.73
C ASP A 92 -3.62 -14.63 2.34
N GLY A 93 -3.58 -13.32 2.64
CA GLY A 93 -4.70 -12.58 3.21
C GLY A 93 -4.98 -12.88 4.69
N VAL A 94 -4.10 -13.57 5.40
CA VAL A 94 -4.29 -13.97 6.81
C VAL A 94 -4.52 -12.75 7.70
N TYR A 95 -3.75 -11.67 7.52
CA TYR A 95 -3.94 -10.43 8.27
C TYR A 95 -5.36 -9.88 8.13
N GLN A 96 -5.82 -9.69 6.89
CA GLN A 96 -7.15 -9.14 6.62
C GLN A 96 -8.25 -10.04 7.20
N GLN A 97 -8.12 -11.36 7.05
CA GLN A 97 -9.08 -12.32 7.61
C GLN A 97 -9.18 -12.19 9.14
N LYS A 98 -8.04 -12.09 9.83
CA LYS A 98 -8.00 -11.95 11.30
C LYS A 98 -8.52 -10.61 11.78
N LEU A 99 -8.21 -9.53 11.07
CA LEU A 99 -8.73 -8.20 11.35
C LEU A 99 -10.25 -8.16 11.13
N ASP A 100 -10.76 -8.68 10.01
CA ASP A 100 -12.20 -8.74 9.70
C ASP A 100 -12.95 -9.53 10.77
N GLU A 101 -12.39 -10.66 11.24
CA GLU A 101 -12.96 -11.46 12.33
C GLU A 101 -13.05 -10.66 13.64
N ALA A 102 -12.01 -9.90 13.99
CA ALA A 102 -12.01 -9.07 15.21
C ALA A 102 -12.99 -7.89 15.09
N LEU A 103 -12.95 -7.15 13.98
CA LEU A 103 -13.85 -6.01 13.74
C LEU A 103 -15.32 -6.43 13.72
N SER A 104 -15.63 -7.63 13.22
CA SER A 104 -17.03 -8.14 13.23
C SER A 104 -17.58 -8.37 14.63
N LYS A 105 -16.73 -8.52 15.64
CA LYS A 105 -17.08 -8.73 17.05
C LYS A 105 -16.96 -7.45 17.88
N GLN A 106 -16.52 -6.34 17.29
CA GLN A 106 -16.17 -5.10 17.99
C GLN A 106 -17.26 -4.59 18.95
N ALA A 107 -18.53 -4.66 18.54
CA ALA A 107 -19.65 -4.14 19.33
C ALA A 107 -19.89 -4.94 20.62
N ASP A 108 -19.61 -6.25 20.61
CA ASP A 108 -19.84 -7.18 21.71
C ASP A 108 -18.56 -7.50 22.49
N ALA A 109 -17.40 -7.01 22.07
CA ALA A 109 -16.12 -7.23 22.71
C ALA A 109 -16.03 -6.54 24.06
N ALA A 110 -15.40 -7.20 25.05
CA ALA A 110 -15.01 -6.53 26.29
C ALA A 110 -14.02 -5.39 26.00
N ALA A 111 -13.90 -4.41 26.89
CA ALA A 111 -13.05 -3.25 26.68
C ALA A 111 -11.61 -3.65 26.28
N ASP A 112 -10.95 -4.50 27.05
CA ASP A 112 -9.58 -4.92 26.80
C ASP A 112 -9.40 -5.86 25.57
N ASP A 113 -10.49 -6.31 24.93
CA ASP A 113 -10.50 -7.18 23.76
C ASP A 113 -10.86 -6.43 22.45
N LYS A 114 -11.19 -5.15 22.52
CA LYS A 114 -11.54 -4.33 21.37
C LYS A 114 -10.34 -4.08 20.47
N VAL A 115 -10.59 -3.95 19.17
CA VAL A 115 -9.64 -3.35 18.24
C VAL A 115 -9.64 -1.84 18.48
N ASP A 116 -8.50 -1.24 18.74
CA ASP A 116 -8.39 0.21 18.96
C ASP A 116 -7.83 0.92 17.75
N LEU A 117 -6.71 0.40 17.23
CA LEU A 117 -6.07 0.89 16.04
C LEU A 117 -5.71 -0.28 15.13
N PHE A 118 -5.89 -0.12 13.84
CA PHE A 118 -5.48 -1.14 12.87
C PHE A 118 -4.85 -0.51 11.65
N LEU A 119 -4.02 -1.29 10.97
CA LEU A 119 -3.40 -0.88 9.72
C LEU A 119 -4.16 -1.42 8.52
N SER A 120 -4.13 -0.66 7.43
CA SER A 120 -4.45 -1.16 6.10
C SER A 120 -3.34 -0.78 5.12
N GLU A 121 -3.18 -1.57 4.10
CA GLU A 121 -2.28 -1.27 2.99
C GLU A 121 -3.06 -0.59 1.86
N THR A 122 -2.41 0.24 1.06
CA THR A 122 -3.02 1.02 -0.03
C THR A 122 -3.94 0.20 -0.93
N ASP A 123 -3.58 -1.06 -1.23
CA ASP A 123 -4.33 -1.89 -2.18
C ASP A 123 -5.74 -2.26 -1.69
N TYR A 124 -5.97 -2.21 -0.37
CA TYR A 124 -7.27 -2.56 0.22
C TYR A 124 -7.76 -1.53 1.26
N VAL A 125 -7.17 -0.34 1.30
CA VAL A 125 -7.55 0.72 2.25
C VAL A 125 -9.04 1.06 2.16
N PHE A 126 -9.59 1.14 0.93
CA PHE A 126 -10.99 1.52 0.73
C PHE A 126 -11.98 0.48 1.27
N LYS A 127 -11.60 -0.79 1.39
CA LYS A 127 -12.40 -1.80 2.07
C LYS A 127 -12.77 -1.39 3.51
N TYR A 128 -11.84 -0.71 4.20
CA TYR A 128 -12.01 -0.30 5.59
C TYR A 128 -12.46 1.17 5.74
N THR A 129 -12.12 2.03 4.78
CA THR A 129 -12.55 3.44 4.83
C THR A 129 -13.91 3.67 4.19
N ASP A 130 -14.50 2.69 3.50
CA ASP A 130 -15.87 2.80 3.01
C ASP A 130 -16.82 3.10 4.19
N LYS A 131 -17.63 4.14 4.05
CA LYS A 131 -18.56 4.58 5.10
C LYS A 131 -19.58 3.53 5.48
N ASP A 132 -19.96 2.66 4.53
CA ASP A 132 -20.95 1.60 4.75
C ASP A 132 -20.36 0.39 5.50
N ALA A 133 -19.01 0.28 5.56
CA ALA A 133 -18.33 -0.69 6.40
C ALA A 133 -18.37 -0.33 7.87
N ASP A 134 -18.35 0.96 8.20
CA ASP A 134 -18.41 1.54 9.56
C ASP A 134 -17.39 0.94 10.56
N VAL A 135 -16.23 0.52 10.07
CA VAL A 135 -15.17 -0.07 10.90
C VAL A 135 -14.04 0.90 11.21
N ALA A 136 -13.74 1.84 10.29
CA ALA A 136 -12.79 2.92 10.52
C ALA A 136 -13.54 4.20 10.91
N MET A 137 -13.26 4.71 12.11
CA MET A 137 -13.86 5.94 12.62
C MET A 137 -13.43 7.14 11.78
N PRO A 138 -14.35 8.08 11.43
CA PRO A 138 -13.95 9.38 10.89
C PRO A 138 -12.99 10.07 11.86
N LEU A 139 -11.81 10.51 11.37
CA LEU A 139 -10.80 11.12 12.24
C LEU A 139 -11.29 12.41 12.93
N LYS A 140 -12.24 13.13 12.32
CA LYS A 140 -12.91 14.27 12.95
C LYS A 140 -13.68 13.87 14.22
N ASP A 141 -14.24 12.66 14.28
CA ASP A 141 -14.99 12.17 15.43
C ASP A 141 -14.04 11.74 16.56
N LEU A 142 -12.80 11.41 16.23
CA LEU A 142 -11.68 11.27 17.17
C LEU A 142 -11.15 12.64 17.66
N GLY A 143 -11.71 13.75 17.14
CA GLY A 143 -11.32 15.11 17.49
C GLY A 143 -10.01 15.56 16.80
N ILE A 144 -9.71 15.04 15.61
CA ILE A 144 -8.60 15.47 14.76
C ILE A 144 -9.17 16.44 13.70
N ASP A 145 -8.66 17.67 13.70
CA ASP A 145 -8.88 18.63 12.61
C ASP A 145 -7.93 18.29 11.45
N CYS A 146 -8.42 17.45 10.53
CA CYS A 146 -7.59 16.94 9.43
C CYS A 146 -7.04 18.03 8.53
N ASP A 147 -7.76 19.14 8.33
CA ASP A 147 -7.27 20.22 7.47
C ASP A 147 -6.15 21.01 8.10
N LYS A 148 -6.13 21.09 9.42
CA LYS A 148 -5.07 21.74 10.19
C LYS A 148 -3.90 20.78 10.43
N GLU A 149 -4.17 19.62 11.02
CA GLU A 149 -3.13 18.70 11.50
C GLU A 149 -2.38 18.02 10.33
N PHE A 150 -3.05 17.81 9.19
CA PHE A 150 -2.48 17.13 8.02
C PHE A 150 -2.22 18.08 6.83
N ALA A 151 -2.13 19.39 7.07
CA ALA A 151 -1.87 20.38 6.02
C ALA A 151 -0.55 20.15 5.26
N ASP A 152 0.45 19.56 5.93
CA ASP A 152 1.77 19.25 5.37
C ASP A 152 1.87 17.88 4.71
N GLN A 153 0.81 17.06 4.77
CA GLN A 153 0.79 15.75 4.09
C GLN A 153 0.61 15.89 2.58
N PHE A 154 1.08 14.89 1.83
CA PHE A 154 0.82 14.80 0.39
C PHE A 154 -0.68 14.55 0.14
N ASP A 155 -1.27 15.29 -0.80
CA ASP A 155 -2.72 15.29 -1.02
C ASP A 155 -3.27 13.93 -1.42
N PHE A 156 -2.49 13.15 -2.18
CA PHE A 156 -2.92 11.82 -2.61
C PHE A 156 -3.07 10.85 -1.43
N THR A 157 -2.24 10.94 -0.40
CA THR A 157 -2.34 10.07 0.78
C THR A 157 -3.61 10.35 1.57
N ARG A 158 -3.97 11.63 1.73
CA ARG A 158 -5.23 12.03 2.39
C ARG A 158 -6.46 11.52 1.63
N LYS A 159 -6.44 11.64 0.30
CA LYS A 159 -7.52 11.12 -0.55
C LYS A 159 -7.65 9.59 -0.47
N THR A 160 -6.52 8.89 -0.49
CA THR A 160 -6.49 7.42 -0.35
C THR A 160 -7.14 6.94 0.97
N ALA A 161 -6.95 7.69 2.06
CA ALA A 161 -7.50 7.37 3.38
C ALA A 161 -8.90 7.95 3.64
N SER A 162 -9.58 8.46 2.62
CA SER A 162 -10.91 9.04 2.71
C SER A 162 -11.98 8.11 2.13
N ASP A 163 -13.20 8.22 2.66
CA ASP A 163 -14.36 7.53 2.09
C ASP A 163 -14.87 8.20 0.80
N SER A 164 -15.93 7.66 0.23
CA SER A 164 -16.55 8.16 -1.01
C SER A 164 -17.13 9.58 -0.90
N ASP A 165 -17.39 10.06 0.31
CA ASP A 165 -17.88 11.43 0.57
C ASP A 165 -16.70 12.39 0.88
N GLY A 166 -15.46 11.91 0.82
CA GLY A 166 -14.26 12.68 1.10
C GLY A 166 -13.97 12.85 2.60
N VAL A 167 -14.63 12.10 3.47
CA VAL A 167 -14.37 12.13 4.91
C VAL A 167 -13.15 11.26 5.22
N GLN A 168 -12.12 11.86 5.80
CA GLN A 168 -10.88 11.17 6.13
C GLN A 168 -11.08 10.22 7.32
N ARG A 169 -10.77 8.93 7.11
CA ARG A 169 -10.94 7.83 8.07
C ARG A 169 -9.61 7.13 8.42
N GLY A 170 -8.53 7.68 7.96
CA GLY A 170 -7.18 7.18 8.26
C GLY A 170 -6.11 8.19 7.90
N SER A 171 -4.89 7.88 8.29
CA SER A 171 -3.69 8.65 7.93
C SER A 171 -2.50 7.71 7.79
N THR A 172 -1.39 8.17 7.23
CA THR A 172 -0.19 7.35 7.03
C THR A 172 1.07 8.13 7.38
N TRP A 173 2.06 7.44 7.94
CA TRP A 173 3.41 7.99 8.06
C TRP A 173 4.21 7.83 6.77
N GLN A 174 3.88 6.82 5.95
CA GLN A 174 4.58 6.51 4.71
C GLN A 174 3.96 7.22 3.53
N CYS A 175 4.81 7.74 2.67
CA CYS A 175 4.49 8.10 1.31
C CYS A 175 5.40 7.24 0.41
N CYS A 176 4.82 6.53 -0.56
CA CYS A 176 5.54 5.49 -1.30
C CYS A 176 5.66 5.80 -2.80
N PRO A 177 6.21 6.99 -3.17
CA PRO A 177 6.56 7.25 -4.57
C PRO A 177 7.56 6.21 -5.05
N GLY A 178 7.40 5.74 -6.29
CA GLY A 178 8.34 4.79 -6.85
C GLY A 178 9.36 5.47 -7.78
N LEU A 179 10.58 4.94 -7.78
CA LEU A 179 11.68 5.34 -8.66
C LEU A 179 12.11 4.18 -9.55
N LEU A 180 12.89 4.47 -10.58
CA LEU A 180 13.65 3.47 -11.30
C LEU A 180 15.00 3.31 -10.59
N VAL A 181 15.24 2.11 -10.04
CA VAL A 181 16.46 1.73 -9.32
C VAL A 181 17.28 0.85 -10.25
N TYR A 182 18.50 1.28 -10.63
CA TYR A 182 19.26 0.63 -11.69
C TYR A 182 20.68 0.26 -11.29
N ARG A 183 21.22 -0.76 -11.96
CA ARG A 183 22.58 -1.26 -11.87
C ARG A 183 23.55 -0.32 -12.57
N ARG A 184 24.50 0.28 -11.83
CA ARG A 184 25.52 1.19 -12.36
C ARG A 184 26.48 0.51 -13.34
N ASP A 185 26.87 -0.72 -13.07
CA ASP A 185 27.78 -1.49 -13.93
C ASP A 185 27.15 -1.81 -15.30
N ILE A 186 25.85 -2.18 -15.31
CA ILE A 186 25.11 -2.41 -16.56
C ILE A 186 24.93 -1.10 -17.33
N ALA A 187 24.60 0.00 -16.62
CA ALA A 187 24.49 1.32 -17.23
C ALA A 187 25.80 1.72 -17.94
N LYS A 188 26.95 1.55 -17.27
CA LYS A 188 28.28 1.82 -17.87
C LYS A 188 28.56 0.97 -19.08
N ASP A 189 28.28 -0.34 -19.03
CA ASP A 189 28.51 -1.24 -20.15
C ASP A 189 27.68 -0.88 -21.38
N VAL A 190 26.39 -0.53 -21.16
CA VAL A 190 25.42 -0.32 -22.25
C VAL A 190 25.46 1.12 -22.76
N PHE A 191 25.42 2.09 -21.84
CA PHE A 191 25.25 3.51 -22.17
C PHE A 191 26.53 4.33 -22.05
N GLY A 192 27.62 3.75 -21.54
CA GLY A 192 28.89 4.44 -21.33
C GLY A 192 28.90 5.40 -20.13
N THR A 193 27.83 5.45 -19.36
CA THR A 193 27.68 6.28 -18.18
C THR A 193 26.79 5.58 -17.13
N ASP A 194 27.00 5.91 -15.85
CA ASP A 194 26.13 5.55 -14.75
C ASP A 194 25.59 6.78 -13.99
N ASP A 195 25.73 7.94 -14.61
CA ASP A 195 25.22 9.20 -14.06
C ASP A 195 23.69 9.19 -14.00
N PRO A 196 23.06 9.46 -12.82
CA PRO A 196 21.62 9.37 -12.64
C PRO A 196 20.79 10.29 -13.56
N GLU A 197 21.28 11.49 -13.85
CA GLU A 197 20.59 12.43 -14.73
C GLU A 197 20.64 11.93 -16.19
N ALA A 198 21.81 11.45 -16.63
CA ALA A 198 21.98 10.90 -17.98
C ALA A 198 21.15 9.63 -18.20
N ILE A 199 21.02 8.78 -17.18
CA ILE A 199 20.13 7.59 -17.22
C ILE A 199 18.68 8.04 -17.17
N GLY A 200 18.33 9.05 -16.34
CA GLY A 200 16.99 9.64 -16.29
C GLY A 200 16.50 10.11 -17.67
N GLU A 201 17.35 10.75 -18.47
CA GLU A 201 16.99 11.15 -19.84
C GLU A 201 16.67 9.96 -20.76
N LYS A 202 17.24 8.78 -20.48
CA LYS A 202 16.97 7.54 -21.23
C LYS A 202 15.73 6.79 -20.74
N THR A 203 15.17 7.17 -19.58
CA THR A 203 14.08 6.41 -18.93
C THR A 203 12.88 7.28 -18.54
N LYS A 204 12.86 8.57 -18.93
CA LYS A 204 11.90 9.58 -18.49
C LYS A 204 10.46 9.38 -18.99
N ASP A 205 10.28 8.57 -20.00
CA ASP A 205 8.99 8.22 -20.57
C ASP A 205 9.04 6.82 -21.20
N TRP A 206 7.86 6.30 -21.62
CA TRP A 206 7.79 4.95 -22.19
C TRP A 206 8.54 4.78 -23.50
N ASP A 207 8.62 5.81 -24.35
CA ASP A 207 9.30 5.75 -25.63
C ASP A 207 10.82 5.70 -25.44
N THR A 208 11.36 6.55 -24.57
CA THR A 208 12.79 6.55 -24.24
C THR A 208 13.21 5.30 -23.48
N LEU A 209 12.40 4.81 -22.54
CA LEU A 209 12.65 3.55 -21.84
C LEU A 209 12.66 2.36 -22.81
N LYS A 210 11.76 2.32 -23.80
CA LYS A 210 11.71 1.28 -24.83
C LYS A 210 12.93 1.33 -25.76
N ALA A 211 13.40 2.53 -26.10
CA ALA A 211 14.65 2.69 -26.86
C ALA A 211 15.86 2.18 -26.04
N ALA A 212 15.94 2.52 -24.76
CA ALA A 212 16.98 2.00 -23.86
C ALA A 212 16.89 0.46 -23.71
N ALA A 213 15.68 -0.10 -23.68
CA ALA A 213 15.46 -1.54 -23.61
C ALA A 213 16.05 -2.28 -24.84
N ALA A 214 15.95 -1.69 -26.01
CA ALA A 214 16.58 -2.24 -27.22
C ALA A 214 18.12 -2.23 -27.13
N GLU A 215 18.73 -1.16 -26.60
CA GLU A 215 20.17 -1.08 -26.35
C GLU A 215 20.63 -2.14 -25.32
N LEU A 216 19.90 -2.27 -24.19
CA LEU A 216 20.14 -3.27 -23.16
C LEU A 216 20.07 -4.70 -23.74
N LYS A 217 19.01 -4.99 -24.47
CA LYS A 217 18.82 -6.29 -25.13
C LYS A 217 19.94 -6.64 -26.09
N ALA A 218 20.43 -5.68 -26.87
CA ALA A 218 21.54 -5.89 -27.83
C ALA A 218 22.83 -6.33 -27.10
N LYS A 219 23.01 -5.97 -25.83
CA LYS A 219 24.11 -6.37 -24.95
C LYS A 219 23.80 -7.63 -24.11
N GLY A 220 22.60 -8.17 -24.23
CA GLY A 220 22.16 -9.39 -23.52
C GLY A 220 21.66 -9.15 -22.10
N TYR A 221 21.19 -7.93 -21.79
CA TYR A 221 20.55 -7.57 -20.54
C TYR A 221 19.03 -7.50 -20.68
N TYR A 222 18.32 -7.64 -19.57
CA TYR A 222 16.91 -7.34 -19.43
C TYR A 222 16.76 -5.93 -18.85
N THR A 223 15.73 -5.20 -19.28
CA THR A 223 15.45 -3.86 -18.74
C THR A 223 14.87 -3.95 -17.34
N LEU A 224 13.84 -4.76 -17.17
CA LEU A 224 13.17 -5.06 -15.90
C LEU A 224 13.12 -6.56 -15.67
N SER A 225 12.83 -6.97 -14.45
CA SER A 225 12.82 -8.40 -14.09
C SER A 225 11.66 -9.13 -14.74
N SER A 226 10.47 -8.54 -14.73
CA SER A 226 9.27 -9.16 -15.30
C SER A 226 8.27 -8.10 -15.80
N TYR A 227 7.27 -8.57 -16.54
CA TYR A 227 6.15 -7.72 -16.96
C TYR A 227 5.31 -7.20 -15.75
N ALA A 228 5.32 -7.92 -14.63
CA ALA A 228 4.59 -7.50 -13.44
C ALA A 228 5.14 -6.22 -12.81
N ASP A 229 6.43 -5.91 -13.02
CA ASP A 229 7.08 -4.73 -12.44
C ASP A 229 6.43 -3.42 -12.90
N THR A 230 5.82 -3.39 -14.08
CA THR A 230 5.19 -2.19 -14.65
C THR A 230 3.73 -2.00 -14.26
N PHE A 231 3.07 -3.02 -13.65
CA PHE A 231 1.63 -2.96 -13.41
C PHE A 231 1.20 -1.72 -12.62
N ARG A 232 1.97 -1.35 -11.58
CA ARG A 232 1.63 -0.19 -10.72
C ARG A 232 1.57 1.13 -11.49
N LEU A 233 2.41 1.31 -12.51
CA LEU A 233 2.41 2.53 -13.32
C LEU A 233 1.09 2.66 -14.09
N TYR A 234 0.60 1.57 -14.69
CA TYR A 234 -0.68 1.56 -15.40
C TYR A 234 -1.87 1.60 -14.43
N GLY A 235 -1.85 0.78 -13.38
CA GLY A 235 -2.93 0.69 -12.39
C GLY A 235 -3.17 1.98 -11.61
N ASN A 236 -2.12 2.74 -11.28
CA ASN A 236 -2.29 4.05 -10.63
C ASN A 236 -2.84 5.14 -11.57
N SER A 237 -2.85 4.90 -12.85
CA SER A 237 -3.26 5.90 -13.85
C SER A 237 -4.64 5.65 -14.47
N ILE A 238 -5.40 4.66 -14.00
CA ILE A 238 -6.76 4.41 -14.46
C ILE A 238 -7.66 5.61 -14.21
N ASP A 239 -8.59 5.84 -15.11
CA ASP A 239 -9.49 7.01 -15.05
C ASP A 239 -10.77 6.71 -14.26
N ASN A 240 -11.11 5.42 -14.11
CA ASN A 240 -12.32 4.97 -13.43
C ASN A 240 -11.98 3.88 -12.41
N SER A 241 -12.67 3.86 -11.26
CA SER A 241 -12.60 2.74 -10.33
C SER A 241 -13.06 1.45 -10.99
N TRP A 242 -12.53 0.30 -10.53
CA TRP A 242 -12.95 -1.01 -11.03
C TRP A 242 -14.45 -1.24 -10.89
N VAL A 243 -15.05 -0.76 -9.80
CA VAL A 243 -16.49 -0.78 -9.60
C VAL A 243 -16.93 0.61 -9.13
N GLN A 244 -17.84 1.25 -9.86
CA GLN A 244 -18.40 2.55 -9.46
C GLN A 244 -19.31 2.39 -8.24
N PRO A 245 -19.41 3.40 -7.37
CA PRO A 245 -20.29 3.33 -6.20
C PRO A 245 -21.71 2.92 -6.56
N GLY A 246 -22.17 1.81 -5.96
CA GLY A 246 -23.50 1.26 -6.15
C GLY A 246 -23.73 0.53 -7.49
N ALA A 247 -22.69 0.31 -8.29
CA ALA A 247 -22.77 -0.52 -9.49
C ALA A 247 -22.57 -2.01 -9.17
N ASP A 248 -23.09 -2.86 -10.04
CA ASP A 248 -22.92 -4.32 -10.08
C ASP A 248 -22.03 -4.76 -11.27
N GLU A 249 -21.20 -3.85 -11.74
CA GLU A 249 -20.38 -4.00 -12.93
C GLU A 249 -18.91 -3.67 -12.63
N VAL A 250 -18.01 -4.58 -13.04
CA VAL A 250 -16.57 -4.30 -13.12
C VAL A 250 -16.28 -3.67 -14.48
N VAL A 251 -15.64 -2.50 -14.47
CA VAL A 251 -15.18 -1.80 -15.68
C VAL A 251 -13.67 -1.90 -15.78
N VAL A 252 -13.18 -2.61 -16.79
CA VAL A 252 -11.74 -2.70 -17.08
C VAL A 252 -11.30 -1.43 -17.81
N ASP A 253 -10.44 -0.64 -17.20
CA ASP A 253 -9.92 0.58 -17.79
C ASP A 253 -9.00 0.29 -19.01
N LYS A 254 -8.98 1.21 -19.98
CA LYS A 254 -8.12 1.11 -21.17
C LYS A 254 -6.63 0.99 -20.80
N LYS A 255 -6.20 1.61 -19.72
CA LYS A 255 -4.80 1.55 -19.26
C LYS A 255 -4.42 0.15 -18.81
N ILE A 256 -5.36 -0.60 -18.25
CA ILE A 256 -5.13 -2.00 -17.87
C ILE A 256 -4.94 -2.89 -19.11
N THR A 257 -5.76 -2.70 -20.15
CA THR A 257 -5.53 -3.44 -21.41
C THR A 257 -4.25 -3.01 -22.12
N ASN A 258 -3.87 -1.73 -22.05
CA ASN A 258 -2.57 -1.27 -22.54
C ASN A 258 -1.41 -1.96 -21.80
N TRP A 259 -1.51 -2.12 -20.46
CA TRP A 259 -0.52 -2.90 -19.71
C TRP A 259 -0.39 -4.33 -20.24
N VAL A 260 -1.50 -4.99 -20.55
CA VAL A 260 -1.47 -6.35 -21.12
C VAL A 260 -0.76 -6.36 -22.48
N ASP A 261 -1.11 -5.43 -23.37
CA ASP A 261 -0.54 -5.34 -24.71
C ASP A 261 0.96 -5.03 -24.67
N ASP A 262 1.37 -4.02 -23.87
CA ASP A 262 2.77 -3.63 -23.70
C ASP A 262 3.58 -4.74 -23.01
N SER A 263 3.00 -5.42 -22.00
CA SER A 263 3.65 -6.56 -21.34
C SER A 263 3.93 -7.70 -22.33
N LYS A 264 2.99 -7.98 -23.22
CA LYS A 264 3.17 -9.00 -24.29
C LYS A 264 4.28 -8.57 -25.25
N GLU A 265 4.28 -7.32 -25.68
CA GLU A 265 5.34 -6.77 -26.55
C GLU A 265 6.73 -6.88 -25.89
N TRP A 266 6.84 -6.50 -24.59
CA TRP A 266 8.10 -6.56 -23.86
C TRP A 266 8.62 -7.97 -23.67
N LEU A 267 7.72 -8.94 -23.43
CA LEU A 267 8.07 -10.36 -23.38
C LEU A 267 8.56 -10.88 -24.73
N ASP A 268 7.83 -10.59 -25.81
CA ASP A 268 8.16 -11.06 -27.16
C ASP A 268 9.48 -10.45 -27.67
N ALA A 269 9.75 -9.18 -27.34
CA ALA A 269 11.01 -8.51 -27.63
C ALA A 269 12.18 -8.99 -26.73
N GLY A 270 11.88 -9.66 -25.61
CA GLY A 270 12.85 -10.12 -24.63
C GLY A 270 13.48 -8.99 -23.83
N TYR A 271 12.71 -7.94 -23.53
CA TYR A 271 13.12 -6.81 -22.68
C TYR A 271 12.97 -7.14 -21.19
N VAL A 272 12.20 -8.17 -20.85
CA VAL A 272 12.04 -8.72 -19.50
C VAL A 272 12.35 -10.23 -19.51
N ASP A 273 12.67 -10.80 -18.34
CA ASP A 273 12.93 -12.24 -18.23
C ASP A 273 11.62 -13.03 -18.19
N ALA A 274 11.32 -13.75 -19.24
CA ALA A 274 10.11 -14.58 -19.35
C ALA A 274 10.01 -15.71 -18.30
N LYS A 275 11.08 -16.01 -17.58
CA LYS A 275 11.06 -17.00 -16.51
C LYS A 275 10.47 -16.44 -15.22
N ILE A 276 10.57 -15.14 -15.00
CA ILE A 276 10.06 -14.45 -13.82
C ILE A 276 8.61 -14.05 -14.09
N LYS A 277 7.69 -14.71 -13.41
CA LYS A 277 6.23 -14.60 -13.69
C LYS A 277 5.51 -13.60 -12.80
N GLY A 278 6.17 -13.03 -11.79
CA GLY A 278 5.58 -12.14 -10.81
C GLY A 278 6.62 -11.69 -9.80
N GLN A 279 6.16 -10.96 -8.83
CA GLN A 279 6.98 -10.39 -7.75
C GLN A 279 6.89 -11.24 -6.48
N PHE A 280 7.76 -10.98 -5.49
CA PHE A 280 7.79 -11.62 -4.17
C PHE A 280 7.93 -13.16 -4.20
N ASN A 281 8.67 -13.68 -5.16
CA ASN A 281 9.04 -15.10 -5.24
C ASN A 281 10.56 -15.27 -5.40
N ASP A 282 11.04 -16.51 -5.26
CA ASP A 282 12.47 -16.81 -5.30
C ASP A 282 13.18 -16.37 -6.59
N ASP A 283 12.51 -16.49 -7.74
CA ASP A 283 13.11 -16.12 -9.03
C ASP A 283 13.23 -14.59 -9.15
N TRP A 284 12.23 -13.85 -8.68
CA TRP A 284 12.27 -12.41 -8.61
C TRP A 284 13.33 -11.91 -7.62
N ASN A 285 13.43 -12.53 -6.44
CA ASN A 285 14.47 -12.20 -5.47
C ASN A 285 15.89 -12.45 -6.04
N LYS A 286 16.10 -13.58 -6.72
CA LYS A 286 17.40 -13.89 -7.39
C LYS A 286 17.74 -12.90 -8.50
N ALA A 287 16.73 -12.29 -9.15
CA ALA A 287 16.97 -11.27 -10.18
C ALA A 287 17.61 -10.00 -9.64
N MET A 288 17.59 -9.77 -8.32
CA MET A 288 18.27 -8.65 -7.65
C MET A 288 19.74 -8.94 -7.36
N GLY A 289 20.21 -10.19 -7.43
CA GLY A 289 21.58 -10.58 -7.13
C GLY A 289 22.60 -10.11 -8.18
N SER A 290 23.87 -10.09 -7.79
CA SER A 290 24.98 -9.55 -8.61
C SER A 290 25.20 -10.31 -9.94
N GLN A 291 24.81 -11.58 -10.00
CA GLN A 291 24.93 -12.40 -11.22
C GLN A 291 23.74 -12.21 -12.18
N SER A 292 22.74 -11.45 -11.78
CA SER A 292 21.58 -11.16 -12.63
C SER A 292 21.96 -10.25 -13.80
N LYS A 293 21.20 -10.39 -14.88
CA LYS A 293 21.29 -9.54 -16.07
C LYS A 293 20.17 -8.50 -16.13
N VAL A 294 19.43 -8.32 -15.05
CA VAL A 294 18.37 -7.31 -14.92
C VAL A 294 19.00 -5.95 -14.65
N PHE A 295 18.67 -4.98 -15.48
CA PHE A 295 19.20 -3.62 -15.40
C PHE A 295 18.56 -2.84 -14.26
N ALA A 296 17.22 -2.90 -14.12
CA ALA A 296 16.51 -2.03 -13.21
C ALA A 296 15.28 -2.70 -12.56
N PHE A 297 14.86 -2.12 -11.46
CA PHE A 297 13.61 -2.39 -10.77
C PHE A 297 12.85 -1.07 -10.54
N LEU A 298 11.56 -1.18 -10.32
CA LEU A 298 10.69 -0.06 -10.00
C LEU A 298 10.31 -0.17 -8.52
N PHE A 299 10.95 0.64 -7.66
CA PHE A 299 10.81 0.54 -6.21
C PHE A 299 10.52 1.88 -5.53
N PRO A 300 9.66 1.91 -4.50
CA PRO A 300 9.64 2.96 -3.48
C PRO A 300 10.78 2.74 -2.47
N ALA A 301 10.89 3.64 -1.48
CA ALA A 301 11.94 3.58 -0.46
C ALA A 301 12.01 2.22 0.24
N TRP A 302 10.87 1.69 0.72
CA TRP A 302 10.81 0.37 1.35
C TRP A 302 11.27 -0.76 0.41
N GLY A 303 11.03 -0.66 -0.89
CA GLY A 303 11.46 -1.66 -1.88
C GLY A 303 12.97 -1.72 -2.00
N ILE A 304 13.67 -0.60 -1.82
CA ILE A 304 15.13 -0.56 -1.79
C ILE A 304 15.66 -1.26 -0.54
N ASP A 305 15.17 -0.89 0.64
CA ASP A 305 15.73 -1.34 1.91
C ASP A 305 15.26 -2.74 2.34
N PHE A 306 13.98 -3.05 2.15
CA PHE A 306 13.41 -4.34 2.59
C PHE A 306 13.47 -5.43 1.52
N THR A 307 13.66 -5.07 0.25
CA THR A 307 13.60 -6.04 -0.84
C THR A 307 14.90 -6.09 -1.62
N LEU A 308 15.38 -4.98 -2.15
CA LEU A 308 16.58 -4.97 -3.00
C LEU A 308 17.85 -5.22 -2.19
N ALA A 309 18.09 -4.45 -1.14
CA ALA A 309 19.31 -4.55 -0.36
C ALA A 309 19.54 -5.93 0.28
N PRO A 310 18.53 -6.61 0.88
CA PRO A 310 18.72 -7.96 1.41
C PRO A 310 18.99 -9.04 0.36
N ASN A 311 18.62 -8.83 -0.90
CA ASN A 311 18.84 -9.75 -2.00
C ASN A 311 20.09 -9.42 -2.83
N TRP A 312 20.77 -8.32 -2.52
CA TRP A 312 22.00 -7.92 -3.19
C TRP A 312 23.22 -8.53 -2.52
N ASP A 313 24.03 -9.27 -3.29
CA ASP A 313 25.25 -9.96 -2.85
C ASP A 313 26.52 -9.37 -3.47
N GLY A 314 26.43 -8.20 -4.11
CA GLY A 314 27.54 -7.48 -4.72
C GLY A 314 28.11 -6.37 -3.83
N ALA A 315 28.95 -5.50 -4.43
CA ALA A 315 29.53 -4.37 -3.72
C ALA A 315 28.49 -3.27 -3.42
N GLU A 316 28.64 -2.58 -2.30
CA GLU A 316 27.90 -1.34 -2.02
C GLU A 316 28.15 -0.30 -3.11
N GLY A 317 27.19 0.60 -3.32
CA GLY A 317 27.30 1.64 -4.34
C GLY A 317 27.10 1.17 -5.78
N SER A 318 26.71 -0.10 -5.99
CA SER A 318 26.45 -0.66 -7.31
C SER A 318 25.09 -0.27 -7.90
N TRP A 319 24.23 0.30 -7.10
CA TRP A 319 22.89 0.76 -7.48
C TRP A 319 22.79 2.28 -7.49
N ALA A 320 21.87 2.81 -8.27
CA ALA A 320 21.49 4.20 -8.23
C ALA A 320 20.00 4.35 -8.53
N VAL A 321 19.43 5.51 -8.22
CA VAL A 321 18.04 5.83 -8.53
C VAL A 321 17.96 6.97 -9.54
N THR A 322 16.88 6.94 -10.33
CA THR A 322 16.49 8.03 -11.22
C THR A 322 14.96 8.05 -11.35
N THR A 323 14.43 9.06 -12.04
CA THR A 323 12.98 9.18 -12.26
C THR A 323 12.42 8.01 -13.08
N PRO A 324 11.24 7.50 -12.75
CA PRO A 324 10.56 6.47 -13.52
C PRO A 324 9.96 7.06 -14.81
N PRO A 325 9.56 6.24 -15.79
CA PRO A 325 8.91 6.71 -17.01
C PRO A 325 7.55 7.36 -16.78
N GLN A 326 6.97 7.11 -15.61
CA GLN A 326 5.69 7.67 -15.16
C GLN A 326 5.64 7.65 -13.64
N ASN A 327 5.13 8.73 -13.02
CA ASN A 327 4.96 8.78 -11.57
C ASN A 327 3.94 7.75 -11.10
N TYR A 328 4.25 7.06 -10.02
CA TYR A 328 3.38 6.05 -9.41
C TYR A 328 3.62 5.95 -7.92
N ASN A 329 2.63 5.39 -7.21
CA ASN A 329 2.72 5.00 -5.81
C ASN A 329 2.68 3.49 -5.68
N TRP A 330 3.48 2.94 -4.79
CA TRP A 330 3.41 1.52 -4.49
C TRP A 330 3.49 1.27 -2.99
N GLY A 331 2.33 0.93 -2.41
CA GLY A 331 2.21 0.64 -1.00
C GLY A 331 1.93 1.88 -0.14
N GLY A 332 2.13 1.71 1.13
CA GLY A 332 1.84 2.66 2.20
C GLY A 332 0.90 2.05 3.22
N SER A 333 1.32 2.13 4.50
CA SER A 333 0.57 1.61 5.63
C SER A 333 -0.28 2.73 6.24
N TYR A 334 -1.59 2.56 6.24
CA TYR A 334 -2.55 3.53 6.77
C TYR A 334 -3.02 3.12 8.16
N LEU A 335 -3.07 4.09 9.08
CA LEU A 335 -3.55 3.95 10.43
C LEU A 335 -5.02 4.33 10.50
N HIS A 336 -5.84 3.48 11.13
CA HIS A 336 -7.25 3.71 11.35
C HIS A 336 -7.61 3.53 12.82
N ALA A 337 -8.34 4.51 13.39
CA ALA A 337 -9.02 4.30 14.66
C ALA A 337 -10.22 3.38 14.42
N ALA A 338 -10.34 2.31 15.18
CA ALA A 338 -11.49 1.43 15.05
C ALA A 338 -12.76 2.09 15.60
N THR A 339 -13.88 1.97 14.89
CA THR A 339 -15.18 2.39 15.38
C THR A 339 -15.49 1.63 16.68
N GLY A 340 -15.79 2.35 17.76
CA GLY A 340 -16.05 1.76 19.07
C GLY A 340 -14.82 1.47 19.93
N THR A 341 -13.64 2.00 19.58
CA THR A 341 -12.47 1.99 20.48
C THR A 341 -12.83 2.59 21.85
N ASP A 342 -12.30 2.04 22.91
CA ASP A 342 -12.41 2.61 24.27
C ASP A 342 -11.13 3.37 24.71
N ASN A 343 -10.17 3.52 23.79
CA ASN A 343 -8.93 4.28 23.98
C ASN A 343 -8.79 5.48 23.01
N PRO A 344 -9.82 6.31 22.79
CA PRO A 344 -9.83 7.31 21.72
C PRO A 344 -8.72 8.37 21.85
N LYS A 345 -8.33 8.72 23.08
CA LYS A 345 -7.27 9.72 23.30
C LYS A 345 -5.90 9.17 22.91
N HIS A 346 -5.55 7.97 23.41
CA HIS A 346 -4.26 7.35 23.07
C HIS A 346 -4.14 7.06 21.57
N VAL A 347 -5.23 6.54 20.96
CA VAL A 347 -5.28 6.30 19.50
C VAL A 347 -5.07 7.61 18.72
N LYS A 348 -5.75 8.69 19.12
CA LYS A 348 -5.53 10.02 18.55
C LYS A 348 -4.06 10.46 18.67
N ASP A 349 -3.49 10.36 19.87
CA ASP A 349 -2.13 10.82 20.15
C ASP A 349 -1.11 10.02 19.34
N ILE A 350 -1.28 8.69 19.21
CA ILE A 350 -0.45 7.83 18.35
C ILE A 350 -0.57 8.25 16.89
N ILE A 351 -1.79 8.42 16.35
CA ILE A 351 -1.99 8.85 14.96
C ILE A 351 -1.27 10.18 14.72
N LEU A 352 -1.46 11.18 15.58
CA LEU A 352 -0.84 12.49 15.40
C LEU A 352 0.70 12.43 15.51
N ALA A 353 1.22 11.67 16.47
CA ALA A 353 2.66 11.51 16.65
C ALA A 353 3.33 10.90 15.41
N LEU A 354 2.67 9.94 14.77
CA LEU A 354 3.22 9.18 13.64
C LEU A 354 2.92 9.82 12.27
N THR A 355 1.89 10.68 12.15
CA THR A 355 1.42 11.13 10.83
C THR A 355 1.32 12.64 10.68
N ALA A 356 1.45 13.42 11.77
CA ALA A 356 1.34 14.88 11.73
C ALA A 356 2.59 15.62 12.24
N ASN A 357 3.38 14.97 13.10
CA ASN A 357 4.54 15.61 13.68
C ASN A 357 5.75 15.51 12.75
N LYS A 358 6.14 16.63 12.14
CA LYS A 358 7.25 16.71 11.19
C LYS A 358 8.58 16.20 11.75
N ASP A 359 8.92 16.54 13.00
CA ASP A 359 10.21 16.15 13.58
C ASP A 359 10.27 14.63 13.80
N ASN A 360 9.14 14.03 14.22
CA ASN A 360 9.01 12.59 14.32
C ASN A 360 9.12 11.91 12.93
N LEU A 361 8.47 12.46 11.92
CA LEU A 361 8.53 11.94 10.55
C LEU A 361 9.95 12.05 9.97
N LEU A 362 10.67 13.16 10.19
CA LEU A 362 12.08 13.29 9.80
C LEU A 362 12.97 12.29 10.55
N LYS A 363 12.70 12.07 11.85
CA LYS A 363 13.43 11.04 12.61
C LYS A 363 13.19 9.65 12.04
N ILE A 364 11.94 9.29 11.70
CA ILE A 364 11.62 8.03 11.04
C ILE A 364 12.38 7.92 9.71
N SER A 365 12.35 8.97 8.88
CA SER A 365 13.11 8.98 7.62
C SER A 365 14.60 8.75 7.82
N LYS A 366 15.16 9.34 8.86
CA LYS A 366 16.60 9.22 9.17
C LYS A 366 16.99 7.84 9.68
N ASP A 367 16.17 7.28 10.57
CA ASP A 367 16.49 6.03 11.26
C ASP A 367 16.15 4.78 10.44
N TYR A 368 15.20 4.91 9.50
CA TYR A 368 14.62 3.77 8.78
C TYR A 368 14.56 3.94 7.26
N SER A 369 15.12 5.02 6.71
CA SER A 369 15.08 5.34 5.27
C SER A 369 13.66 5.47 4.68
N ASP A 370 12.63 5.59 5.50
CA ASP A 370 11.25 5.77 5.03
C ASP A 370 11.09 7.14 4.35
N PHE A 371 10.49 7.18 3.16
CA PHE A 371 10.01 8.44 2.61
C PHE A 371 8.66 8.77 3.27
N THR A 372 8.69 9.72 4.22
CA THR A 372 7.57 9.97 5.11
C THR A 372 6.60 11.03 4.58
N ASN A 373 5.39 11.06 5.16
CA ASN A 373 4.26 11.85 4.68
C ASN A 373 4.28 13.30 5.23
N THR A 374 5.35 14.03 4.95
CA THR A 374 5.53 15.46 5.28
C THR A 374 6.20 16.18 4.12
N LYS A 375 5.46 17.03 3.39
CA LYS A 375 5.99 17.77 2.24
C LYS A 375 7.20 18.63 2.63
N SER A 376 7.08 19.39 3.71
CA SER A 376 8.16 20.28 4.18
C SER A 376 9.37 19.48 4.67
N GLY A 377 9.15 18.37 5.38
CA GLY A 377 10.22 17.50 5.85
C GLY A 377 10.96 16.82 4.71
N MET A 378 10.25 16.30 3.71
CA MET A 378 10.89 15.65 2.57
C MET A 378 11.67 16.64 1.68
N LYS A 379 11.20 17.89 1.57
CA LYS A 379 11.98 18.98 0.92
C LYS A 379 13.28 19.33 1.67
N GLU A 380 13.29 19.19 2.99
CA GLU A 380 14.51 19.34 3.79
C GLU A 380 15.44 18.15 3.58
N ALA A 381 14.92 16.92 3.74
CA ALA A 381 15.68 15.69 3.56
C ALA A 381 16.31 15.59 2.16
N ALA A 382 15.60 16.03 1.12
CA ALA A 382 16.10 16.05 -0.25
C ALA A 382 17.35 16.92 -0.46
N LYS A 383 17.61 17.87 0.44
CA LYS A 383 18.74 18.82 0.38
C LYS A 383 19.83 18.54 1.42
N ASP A 384 19.62 17.56 2.27
CA ASP A 384 20.53 17.22 3.36
C ASP A 384 21.37 15.99 2.98
N ASP A 385 22.65 16.18 2.77
CA ASP A 385 23.61 15.12 2.43
C ASP A 385 23.66 14.00 3.48
N SER A 386 23.17 14.25 4.70
CA SER A 386 23.11 13.21 5.72
C SER A 386 22.10 12.09 5.41
N PHE A 387 21.22 12.27 4.42
CA PHE A 387 20.32 11.26 3.89
C PHE A 387 20.90 10.48 2.68
N ALA A 388 22.18 10.72 2.35
CA ALA A 388 22.85 9.94 1.34
C ALA A 388 22.94 8.46 1.74
N SER A 389 22.76 7.57 0.76
CA SER A 389 22.78 6.11 0.96
C SER A 389 24.06 5.51 0.40
N ASP A 390 24.83 4.82 1.22
CA ASP A 390 26.03 4.08 0.78
C ASP A 390 25.65 2.97 -0.21
N PHE A 391 24.51 2.33 -0.01
CA PHE A 391 23.96 1.33 -0.94
C PHE A 391 23.74 1.91 -2.35
N LEU A 392 23.36 3.18 -2.44
CA LEU A 392 23.18 3.92 -3.70
C LEU A 392 24.41 4.71 -4.14
N GLY A 393 25.60 4.40 -3.59
CA GLY A 393 26.87 5.05 -3.95
C GLY A 393 26.96 6.50 -3.53
N GLY A 394 26.40 6.85 -2.38
CA GLY A 394 26.39 8.21 -1.84
C GLY A 394 25.29 9.10 -2.41
N GLN A 395 24.35 8.55 -3.20
CA GLN A 395 23.21 9.30 -3.71
C GLN A 395 22.17 9.51 -2.61
N ASN A 396 21.61 10.73 -2.50
CA ASN A 396 20.46 10.99 -1.66
C ASN A 396 19.16 10.67 -2.46
N PRO A 397 18.46 9.56 -2.17
CA PRO A 397 17.28 9.16 -2.93
C PRO A 397 16.08 10.10 -2.70
N PHE A 398 16.05 10.84 -1.57
CA PHE A 398 14.96 11.77 -1.27
C PHE A 398 14.85 12.91 -2.29
N ALA A 399 15.99 13.31 -2.88
CA ALA A 399 16.02 14.30 -3.96
C ALA A 399 15.26 13.84 -5.23
N TYR A 400 15.13 12.54 -5.43
CA TYR A 400 14.39 11.94 -6.55
C TYR A 400 12.96 11.55 -6.17
N PHE A 401 12.73 11.09 -4.93
CA PHE A 401 11.39 10.77 -4.45
C PHE A 401 10.48 11.99 -4.31
N GLU A 402 11.00 13.11 -3.81
CA GLU A 402 10.23 14.31 -3.50
C GLU A 402 9.47 14.85 -4.71
N PRO A 403 10.09 15.12 -5.87
CA PRO A 403 9.38 15.60 -7.05
C PRO A 403 8.40 14.58 -7.64
N VAL A 404 8.65 13.28 -7.48
CA VAL A 404 7.70 12.23 -7.88
C VAL A 404 6.47 12.27 -6.99
N ALA A 405 6.65 12.33 -5.66
CA ALA A 405 5.56 12.36 -4.68
C ALA A 405 4.61 13.56 -4.87
N GLU A 406 5.15 14.73 -5.17
CA GLU A 406 4.35 15.95 -5.43
C GLU A 406 3.40 15.80 -6.64
N ASN A 407 3.74 14.92 -7.58
CA ASN A 407 3.03 14.75 -8.85
C ASN A 407 2.21 13.45 -8.93
N ILE A 408 2.12 12.67 -7.85
CA ILE A 408 1.27 11.48 -7.81
C ILE A 408 -0.20 11.88 -7.87
N LYS A 409 -0.92 11.23 -8.77
CA LYS A 409 -2.37 11.22 -8.83
C LYS A 409 -2.84 9.82 -8.49
N ILE A 410 -3.79 9.70 -7.57
CA ILE A 410 -4.43 8.42 -7.30
C ILE A 410 -5.57 8.18 -8.28
N ALA A 411 -5.70 6.93 -8.68
CA ALA A 411 -6.89 6.44 -9.35
C ALA A 411 -8.12 6.50 -8.41
N PRO A 412 -9.33 6.62 -8.93
CA PRO A 412 -10.53 6.42 -8.12
C PRO A 412 -10.55 5.03 -7.50
N LEU A 413 -10.81 4.94 -6.20
CA LEU A 413 -10.75 3.69 -5.43
C LEU A 413 -12.12 2.99 -5.36
N SER A 414 -12.08 1.68 -5.15
CA SER A 414 -13.23 0.84 -4.80
C SER A 414 -12.82 -0.30 -3.85
N ALA A 415 -13.78 -0.85 -3.12
CA ALA A 415 -13.53 -2.00 -2.25
C ALA A 415 -13.15 -3.29 -3.01
N TYR A 416 -13.23 -3.27 -4.33
CA TYR A 416 -12.93 -4.40 -5.22
C TYR A 416 -11.50 -4.36 -5.80
N ASP A 417 -10.76 -3.27 -5.57
CA ASP A 417 -9.49 -2.99 -6.26
C ASP A 417 -8.46 -4.10 -6.09
N GLN A 418 -8.19 -4.55 -4.86
CA GLN A 418 -7.23 -5.61 -4.59
C GLN A 418 -7.57 -6.88 -5.39
N GLY A 419 -8.83 -7.32 -5.30
CA GLY A 419 -9.26 -8.53 -5.99
C GLY A 419 -9.26 -8.41 -7.50
N CYS A 420 -9.67 -7.27 -8.05
CA CYS A 420 -9.62 -7.02 -9.49
C CYS A 420 -8.18 -7.01 -10.00
N VAL A 421 -7.25 -6.38 -9.27
CA VAL A 421 -5.81 -6.35 -9.59
C VAL A 421 -5.20 -7.75 -9.54
N GLU A 422 -5.46 -8.54 -8.51
CA GLU A 422 -4.98 -9.92 -8.40
C GLU A 422 -5.53 -10.79 -9.54
N LEU A 423 -6.83 -10.71 -9.79
CA LEU A 423 -7.50 -11.55 -10.77
C LEU A 423 -7.11 -11.20 -12.21
N ILE A 424 -6.91 -9.91 -12.56
CA ILE A 424 -6.49 -9.54 -13.91
C ILE A 424 -5.07 -10.03 -14.20
N GLN A 425 -4.13 -9.85 -13.28
CA GLN A 425 -2.75 -10.31 -13.44
C GLN A 425 -2.70 -11.84 -13.56
N ASN A 426 -3.42 -12.56 -12.70
CA ASN A 426 -3.48 -14.02 -12.73
C ASN A 426 -4.10 -14.55 -14.04
N SER A 427 -5.22 -13.98 -14.46
CA SER A 427 -5.96 -14.42 -15.65
C SER A 427 -5.18 -14.19 -16.95
N PHE A 428 -4.38 -13.12 -17.02
CA PHE A 428 -3.56 -12.82 -18.19
C PHE A 428 -2.15 -13.43 -18.13
N SER A 429 -1.72 -13.99 -17.02
CA SER A 429 -0.40 -14.64 -16.91
C SER A 429 -0.19 -15.74 -17.96
N ASP A 430 -1.18 -16.59 -18.20
CA ASP A 430 -1.08 -17.66 -19.22
C ASP A 430 -1.12 -17.12 -20.65
N TYR A 431 -1.82 -16.02 -20.92
CA TYR A 431 -1.77 -15.32 -22.20
C TYR A 431 -0.39 -14.73 -22.48
N LEU A 432 0.16 -14.03 -21.50
CA LEU A 432 1.49 -13.45 -21.58
C LEU A 432 2.58 -14.50 -21.83
N GLN A 433 2.40 -15.70 -21.29
CA GLN A 433 3.28 -16.84 -21.51
C GLN A 433 2.98 -17.61 -22.82
N GLY A 434 2.01 -17.18 -23.62
CA GLY A 434 1.65 -17.82 -24.89
C GLY A 434 0.91 -19.15 -24.77
N LYS A 435 0.33 -19.47 -23.60
CA LYS A 435 -0.39 -20.74 -23.36
C LYS A 435 -1.86 -20.68 -23.76
N VAL A 436 -2.47 -19.51 -23.70
CA VAL A 436 -3.85 -19.25 -24.09
C VAL A 436 -3.92 -18.00 -24.97
N ASP A 437 -5.02 -17.85 -25.72
CA ASP A 437 -5.28 -16.61 -26.45
C ASP A 437 -5.87 -15.52 -25.55
N TYR A 438 -5.95 -14.30 -26.07
CA TYR A 438 -6.44 -13.11 -25.37
C TYR A 438 -7.91 -13.26 -24.92
N ASP A 439 -8.77 -13.81 -25.78
CA ASP A 439 -10.19 -13.99 -25.49
C ASP A 439 -10.40 -15.00 -24.36
N LYS A 440 -9.58 -16.04 -24.31
CA LYS A 440 -9.61 -17.02 -23.23
C LYS A 440 -9.18 -16.39 -21.90
N ALA A 441 -8.14 -15.53 -21.90
CA ALA A 441 -7.70 -14.82 -20.71
C ALA A 441 -8.80 -13.86 -20.20
N LYS A 442 -9.46 -13.11 -21.09
CA LYS A 442 -10.62 -12.29 -20.74
C LYS A 442 -11.73 -13.11 -20.07
N LYS A 443 -12.08 -14.23 -20.67
CA LYS A 443 -13.14 -15.13 -20.13
C LYS A 443 -12.74 -15.71 -18.77
N ASN A 444 -11.46 -16.02 -18.56
CA ASN A 444 -10.95 -16.47 -17.27
C ASN A 444 -11.13 -15.37 -16.20
N PHE A 445 -10.79 -14.12 -16.52
CA PHE A 445 -11.00 -12.98 -15.63
C PHE A 445 -12.50 -12.78 -15.30
N GLU A 446 -13.38 -12.77 -16.31
CA GLU A 446 -14.83 -12.64 -16.11
C GLU A 446 -15.40 -13.74 -15.20
N THR A 447 -14.89 -14.96 -15.34
CA THR A 447 -15.30 -16.09 -14.50
C THR A 447 -14.81 -15.88 -13.06
N ALA A 448 -13.53 -15.55 -12.89
CA ALA A 448 -12.92 -15.36 -11.58
C ALA A 448 -13.54 -14.19 -10.81
N ILE A 449 -13.91 -13.09 -11.49
CA ILE A 449 -14.65 -11.97 -10.88
C ILE A 449 -15.99 -12.43 -10.33
N LYS A 450 -16.76 -13.19 -11.10
CA LYS A 450 -18.09 -13.68 -10.67
C LYS A 450 -18.02 -14.71 -9.53
N GLU A 451 -16.94 -15.48 -9.48
CA GLU A 451 -16.71 -16.45 -8.41
C GLU A 451 -16.33 -15.72 -7.11
N ARG A 452 -15.48 -14.68 -7.18
CA ARG A 452 -15.03 -13.92 -6.01
C ARG A 452 -16.08 -12.93 -5.51
N TYR A 453 -16.84 -12.34 -6.44
CA TYR A 453 -17.82 -11.28 -6.18
C TYR A 453 -19.18 -11.66 -6.81
N PRO A 454 -19.98 -12.47 -6.13
CA PRO A 454 -21.26 -12.98 -6.69
C PRO A 454 -22.31 -11.90 -6.98
N ASP A 455 -22.14 -10.70 -6.41
CA ASP A 455 -22.96 -9.51 -6.61
C ASP A 455 -22.60 -8.73 -7.89
N ILE A 456 -21.46 -9.04 -8.53
CA ILE A 456 -21.08 -8.46 -9.82
C ILE A 456 -21.72 -9.26 -10.95
N GLU A 457 -22.63 -8.61 -11.68
CA GLU A 457 -23.37 -9.23 -12.79
C GLU A 457 -22.58 -9.17 -14.10
N LYS A 458 -21.75 -8.13 -14.29
CA LYS A 458 -21.13 -7.84 -15.59
C LYS A 458 -19.67 -7.40 -15.46
N VAL A 459 -18.87 -7.75 -16.48
CA VAL A 459 -17.54 -7.19 -16.71
C VAL A 459 -17.54 -6.50 -18.07
N THR A 460 -17.20 -5.22 -18.12
CA THR A 460 -17.11 -4.42 -19.33
C THR A 460 -15.65 -4.10 -19.66
N TRP A 461 -15.32 -4.34 -20.93
CA TRP A 461 -13.99 -4.08 -21.49
C TRP A 461 -13.98 -2.82 -22.33
N PRO A 462 -12.85 -2.10 -22.43
CA PRO A 462 -12.72 -0.95 -23.32
C PRO A 462 -12.90 -1.36 -24.78
N LYS A 463 -13.44 -0.43 -25.56
CA LYS A 463 -13.67 -0.62 -27.02
C LYS A 463 -12.37 -0.48 -27.79
#